data_4e59560ec70f2f7c3dbe8c507c6a19e7
#
_entry.id   4e59560ec70f2f7c3dbe8c507c6a19e7
#
_cell.length_a   1.000
_cell.length_b   1.000
_cell.length_c   1.000
_cell.angle_alpha   90.00
_cell.angle_beta   90.00
_cell.angle_gamma   90.00
#
_symmetry.space_group_name_H-M   'P 1'
#
loop_
_entity.id
_entity.type
_entity.pdbx_description
1 polymer ?
#
loop_
_entity_poly.entity_id
_entity_poly.type
_entity_poly.pdbx_seq_one_letter_code
_entity_poly.pdbx_strand_id
1 'polypeptide(L)'
;MSWREAWIAALPYLVEAGHALAKPAPAVRYSFLSLWLLGTEHPLYHVSRLPERDPGYAWYVRVPDVAAFLTVVTPALERRLAASPCAGHTGTLTLGFYSDGVRLTLERGAVTGVEAWRPDITVRGLEFGRPSRDPRRPLAMFPDRTFLQLLFGFRGLEELETMFVDCVVRTNEARVLLNALFPKRPSDVWPVL
;
A
#
# COMPACT_ATOMS: atom_id res chain seq x y z
N MET A 1 -23.96 -18.71 -2.47
CA MET A 1 -23.26 -19.16 -3.69
C MET A 1 -21.76 -19.00 -3.43
N SER A 2 -21.00 -20.08 -3.50
CA SER A 2 -19.54 -20.05 -3.32
C SER A 2 -18.84 -19.58 -4.61
N TRP A 3 -17.60 -19.09 -4.51
CA TRP A 3 -16.80 -18.74 -5.67
C TRP A 3 -16.64 -19.89 -6.67
N ARG A 4 -16.59 -21.13 -6.15
CA ARG A 4 -16.52 -22.34 -6.98
C ARG A 4 -17.78 -22.55 -7.81
N GLU A 5 -18.95 -22.42 -7.21
CA GLU A 5 -20.24 -22.53 -7.91
C GLU A 5 -20.40 -21.42 -8.94
N ALA A 6 -20.05 -20.18 -8.57
CA ALA A 6 -20.08 -19.04 -9.47
C ALA A 6 -19.15 -19.26 -10.68
N TRP A 7 -17.94 -19.79 -10.45
CA TRP A 7 -16.98 -20.07 -11.50
C TRP A 7 -17.48 -21.14 -12.49
N ILE A 8 -17.98 -22.25 -11.95
CA ILE A 8 -18.52 -23.34 -12.78
C ILE A 8 -19.68 -22.85 -13.66
N ALA A 9 -20.55 -22.00 -13.10
CA ALA A 9 -21.68 -21.44 -13.83
C ALA A 9 -21.28 -20.39 -14.87
N ALA A 10 -20.27 -19.57 -14.57
CA ALA A 10 -19.84 -18.48 -15.46
C ALA A 10 -18.90 -18.94 -16.58
N LEU A 11 -18.14 -20.00 -16.40
CA LEU A 11 -17.10 -20.44 -17.33
C LEU A 11 -17.62 -20.71 -18.76
N PRO A 12 -18.72 -21.46 -18.97
CA PRO A 12 -19.25 -21.69 -20.32
C PRO A 12 -19.60 -20.37 -21.03
N TYR A 13 -20.27 -19.46 -20.32
CA TYR A 13 -20.63 -18.14 -20.85
C TYR A 13 -19.40 -17.31 -21.22
N LEU A 14 -18.36 -17.29 -20.37
CA LEU A 14 -17.11 -16.56 -20.64
C LEU A 14 -16.36 -17.12 -21.84
N VAL A 15 -16.35 -18.44 -22.00
CA VAL A 15 -15.74 -19.10 -23.16
C VAL A 15 -16.49 -18.74 -24.44
N GLU A 16 -17.82 -18.82 -24.43
CA GLU A 16 -18.66 -18.46 -25.56
C GLU A 16 -18.50 -16.98 -25.93
N ALA A 17 -18.56 -16.08 -24.94
CA ALA A 17 -18.34 -14.65 -25.17
C ALA A 17 -16.93 -14.35 -25.70
N GLY A 18 -15.91 -15.06 -25.21
CA GLY A 18 -14.54 -14.95 -25.68
C GLY A 18 -14.40 -15.38 -27.15
N HIS A 19 -15.02 -16.48 -27.52
CA HIS A 19 -15.06 -16.92 -28.92
C HIS A 19 -15.80 -15.94 -29.86
N ALA A 20 -16.90 -15.37 -29.40
CA ALA A 20 -17.66 -14.38 -30.16
C ALA A 20 -16.88 -13.07 -30.35
N LEU A 21 -16.06 -12.66 -29.38
CA LEU A 21 -15.23 -11.46 -29.44
C LEU A 21 -13.91 -11.67 -30.20
N ALA A 22 -13.45 -12.92 -30.34
CA ALA A 22 -12.23 -13.23 -31.06
C ALA A 22 -12.43 -12.95 -32.55
N LYS A 23 -11.92 -11.83 -33.06
CA LYS A 23 -11.91 -11.53 -34.49
C LYS A 23 -10.94 -12.51 -35.17
N PRO A 24 -11.37 -13.23 -36.22
CA PRO A 24 -10.48 -14.10 -36.95
C PRO A 24 -9.40 -13.26 -37.65
N ALA A 25 -8.20 -13.26 -37.12
CA ALA A 25 -7.05 -12.74 -37.82
C ALA A 25 -6.43 -13.90 -38.62
N PRO A 26 -6.23 -13.74 -39.93
CA PRO A 26 -5.83 -14.86 -40.80
C PRO A 26 -4.44 -15.45 -40.51
N ALA A 27 -3.65 -14.78 -39.70
CA ALA A 27 -2.25 -15.18 -39.38
C ALA A 27 -2.01 -15.67 -37.97
N VAL A 28 -2.96 -15.57 -37.03
CA VAL A 28 -2.74 -15.92 -35.63
C VAL A 28 -3.85 -16.82 -35.11
N ARG A 29 -3.52 -18.07 -34.85
CA ARG A 29 -4.41 -19.01 -34.16
C ARG A 29 -4.30 -18.74 -32.67
N TYR A 30 -5.26 -18.03 -32.06
CA TYR A 30 -5.40 -17.97 -30.64
C TYR A 30 -6.03 -19.27 -30.15
N SER A 31 -5.27 -20.04 -29.37
CA SER A 31 -5.75 -21.29 -28.79
C SER A 31 -6.15 -21.14 -27.30
N PHE A 32 -6.17 -19.94 -26.77
CA PHE A 32 -6.49 -19.71 -25.36
C PHE A 32 -7.30 -18.44 -25.13
N LEU A 33 -8.12 -18.47 -24.11
CA LEU A 33 -8.80 -17.34 -23.53
C LEU A 33 -8.09 -16.98 -22.24
N SER A 34 -7.72 -15.72 -22.04
CA SER A 34 -7.20 -15.27 -20.78
C SER A 34 -8.26 -14.46 -20.02
N LEU A 35 -8.40 -14.73 -18.74
CA LEU A 35 -9.26 -14.02 -17.84
C LEU A 35 -8.43 -13.10 -16.93
N TRP A 36 -8.76 -11.83 -16.91
CA TRP A 36 -8.09 -10.86 -16.08
C TRP A 36 -8.95 -10.56 -14.86
N LEU A 37 -8.40 -10.84 -13.67
CA LEU A 37 -9.04 -10.58 -12.40
C LEU A 37 -8.32 -9.44 -11.71
N LEU A 38 -9.07 -8.53 -11.12
CA LEU A 38 -8.50 -7.46 -10.31
C LEU A 38 -8.01 -8.03 -8.98
N GLY A 39 -6.74 -7.80 -8.69
CA GLY A 39 -6.08 -8.23 -7.47
C GLY A 39 -5.42 -9.60 -7.59
N THR A 40 -4.20 -9.69 -7.07
CA THR A 40 -3.37 -10.92 -7.10
C THR A 40 -3.90 -12.03 -6.20
N GLU A 41 -4.77 -11.71 -5.23
CA GLU A 41 -5.36 -12.66 -4.27
C GLU A 41 -6.85 -12.89 -4.52
N HIS A 42 -7.31 -12.67 -5.75
CA HIS A 42 -8.73 -12.91 -6.05
C HIS A 42 -9.07 -14.40 -5.86
N PRO A 43 -10.16 -14.74 -5.13
CA PRO A 43 -10.49 -16.14 -4.80
C PRO A 43 -10.60 -17.07 -6.02
N LEU A 44 -10.88 -16.55 -7.20
CA LEU A 44 -10.94 -17.33 -8.43
C LEU A 44 -9.59 -17.93 -8.85
N TYR A 45 -8.45 -17.35 -8.48
CA TYR A 45 -7.14 -17.96 -8.74
C TYR A 45 -7.01 -19.32 -8.03
N HIS A 46 -7.51 -19.45 -6.81
CA HIS A 46 -7.47 -20.70 -6.06
C HIS A 46 -8.49 -21.74 -6.54
N VAL A 47 -9.59 -21.30 -7.13
CA VAL A 47 -10.72 -22.16 -7.53
C VAL A 47 -10.61 -22.59 -8.98
N SER A 48 -10.11 -21.73 -9.88
CA SER A 48 -10.11 -21.95 -11.32
C SER A 48 -9.11 -23.01 -11.77
N ARG A 49 -8.02 -23.23 -11.03
CA ARG A 49 -6.89 -24.08 -11.42
C ARG A 49 -6.31 -23.71 -12.81
N LEU A 50 -6.57 -22.51 -13.27
CA LEU A 50 -5.95 -22.01 -14.50
C LEU A 50 -4.48 -21.67 -14.23
N PRO A 51 -3.61 -21.79 -15.23
CA PRO A 51 -2.22 -21.37 -15.09
C PRO A 51 -2.18 -19.90 -14.69
N GLU A 52 -1.47 -19.59 -13.61
CA GLU A 52 -1.22 -18.22 -13.21
C GLU A 52 -0.32 -17.56 -14.26
N ARG A 53 -0.61 -16.31 -14.54
CA ARG A 53 0.31 -15.50 -15.32
C ARG A 53 1.47 -15.13 -14.42
N ASP A 54 2.69 -15.15 -14.94
CA ASP A 54 3.85 -14.67 -14.22
C ASP A 54 3.55 -13.30 -13.62
N PRO A 55 3.78 -13.10 -12.31
CA PRO A 55 3.65 -11.79 -11.70
C PRO A 55 4.54 -10.82 -12.45
N GLY A 56 4.04 -9.62 -12.73
CA GLY A 56 4.83 -8.59 -13.40
C GLY A 56 6.16 -8.40 -12.69
N TYR A 57 7.25 -8.26 -13.45
CA TYR A 57 8.63 -8.24 -12.95
C TYR A 57 8.84 -7.24 -11.82
N ALA A 58 8.37 -6.03 -11.98
CA ALA A 58 8.41 -4.98 -10.96
C ALA A 58 7.59 -3.76 -11.42
N TRP A 59 7.12 -2.99 -10.45
CA TRP A 59 6.52 -1.68 -10.68
C TRP A 59 7.42 -0.59 -10.11
N TYR A 60 7.67 0.44 -10.88
CA TYR A 60 8.32 1.63 -10.40
C TYR A 60 7.25 2.68 -10.07
N VAL A 61 7.05 2.94 -8.79
CA VAL A 61 6.10 3.95 -8.32
C VAL A 61 6.89 5.14 -7.76
N ARG A 62 6.54 6.33 -8.22
CA ARG A 62 7.09 7.59 -7.71
C ARG A 62 5.96 8.51 -7.29
N VAL A 63 6.08 9.05 -6.09
CA VAL A 63 5.19 10.09 -5.57
C VAL A 63 6.04 11.35 -5.41
N PRO A 64 5.88 12.35 -6.31
CA PRO A 64 6.68 13.58 -6.25
C PRO A 64 6.43 14.40 -4.99
N ASP A 65 5.19 14.43 -4.51
CA ASP A 65 4.78 15.13 -3.30
C ASP A 65 3.96 14.17 -2.41
N VAL A 66 4.61 13.66 -1.37
CA VAL A 66 4.00 12.71 -0.44
C VAL A 66 2.91 13.38 0.40
N ALA A 67 3.06 14.64 0.79
CA ALA A 67 2.07 15.34 1.58
C ALA A 67 0.77 15.57 0.78
N ALA A 68 0.91 16.05 -0.46
CA ALA A 68 -0.23 16.21 -1.36
C ALA A 68 -0.93 14.86 -1.63
N PHE A 69 -0.16 13.79 -1.87
CA PHE A 69 -0.73 12.45 -2.07
C PHE A 69 -1.50 11.97 -0.84
N LEU A 70 -0.93 12.09 0.36
CA LEU A 70 -1.59 11.69 1.61
C LEU A 70 -2.87 12.49 1.86
N THR A 71 -2.90 13.77 1.48
CA THR A 71 -4.10 14.59 1.54
C THR A 71 -5.22 14.01 0.64
N VAL A 72 -4.89 13.59 -0.57
CA VAL A 72 -5.87 12.99 -1.49
C VAL A 72 -6.41 11.65 -0.95
N VAL A 73 -5.57 10.84 -0.33
CA VAL A 73 -5.98 9.52 0.18
C VAL A 73 -6.51 9.56 1.63
N THR A 74 -6.60 10.72 2.25
CA THR A 74 -7.14 10.92 3.61
C THR A 74 -8.41 10.13 3.89
N PRO A 75 -9.45 10.13 3.02
CA PRO A 75 -10.66 9.36 3.30
C PRO A 75 -10.43 7.85 3.41
N ALA A 76 -9.41 7.33 2.73
CA ALA A 76 -9.03 5.91 2.86
C ALA A 76 -8.28 5.65 4.17
N LEU A 77 -7.43 6.57 4.60
CA LEU A 77 -6.69 6.48 5.88
C LEU A 77 -7.67 6.51 7.06
N GLU A 78 -8.63 7.41 7.04
CA GLU A 78 -9.66 7.53 8.08
C GLU A 78 -10.53 6.27 8.19
N ARG A 79 -10.94 5.69 7.06
CA ARG A 79 -11.67 4.40 7.06
C ARG A 79 -10.85 3.27 7.66
N ARG A 80 -9.55 3.21 7.36
CA ARG A 80 -8.65 2.20 7.95
C ARG A 80 -8.50 2.41 9.45
N LEU A 81 -8.33 3.66 9.87
CA LEU A 81 -8.20 4.02 11.28
C LEU A 81 -9.46 3.65 12.06
N ALA A 82 -10.64 3.98 11.54
CA ALA A 82 -11.93 3.66 12.15
C ALA A 82 -12.16 2.15 12.32
N ALA A 83 -11.60 1.33 11.43
CA ALA A 83 -11.67 -0.14 11.47
C ALA A 83 -10.53 -0.78 12.28
N SER A 84 -9.72 -0.01 12.99
CA SER A 84 -8.53 -0.46 13.71
C SER A 84 -8.64 -0.23 15.23
N PRO A 85 -7.74 -0.82 16.03
CA PRO A 85 -7.63 -0.48 17.46
C PRO A 85 -7.33 0.99 17.76
N CYS A 86 -6.91 1.76 16.74
CA CYS A 86 -6.64 3.20 16.84
C CYS A 86 -7.87 4.07 16.50
N ALA A 87 -9.08 3.50 16.43
CA ALA A 87 -10.29 4.28 16.21
C ALA A 87 -10.39 5.42 17.23
N GLY A 88 -10.66 6.64 16.75
CA GLY A 88 -10.75 7.82 17.60
C GLY A 88 -9.39 8.39 18.09
N HIS A 89 -8.27 7.91 17.59
CA HIS A 89 -6.94 8.42 17.95
C HIS A 89 -6.83 9.93 17.72
N THR A 90 -6.20 10.61 18.70
CA THR A 90 -5.85 12.03 18.60
C THR A 90 -4.36 12.18 18.87
N GLY A 91 -3.65 12.81 17.95
CA GLY A 91 -2.20 12.98 18.04
C GLY A 91 -1.55 13.41 16.74
N THR A 92 -0.25 13.41 16.73
CA THR A 92 0.55 13.80 15.57
C THR A 92 1.50 12.65 15.19
N LEU A 93 1.48 12.26 13.94
CA LEU A 93 2.42 11.29 13.37
C LEU A 93 3.38 12.02 12.44
N THR A 94 4.66 12.05 12.81
CA THR A 94 5.73 12.68 12.01
C THR A 94 6.62 11.60 11.42
N LEU A 95 6.73 11.58 10.10
CA LEU A 95 7.53 10.66 9.30
C LEU A 95 8.69 11.41 8.67
N GLY A 96 9.91 10.91 8.82
CA GLY A 96 11.12 11.49 8.24
C GLY A 96 11.64 10.65 7.08
N PHE A 97 12.14 11.33 6.03
CA PHE A 97 12.72 10.74 4.81
C PHE A 97 14.12 11.29 4.56
N TYR A 98 14.96 11.36 5.59
CA TYR A 98 16.27 12.01 5.66
C TYR A 98 16.22 13.53 5.56
N SER A 99 16.03 14.10 4.36
CA SER A 99 16.08 15.54 4.10
C SER A 99 14.74 16.24 4.29
N ASP A 100 13.67 15.48 4.21
CA ASP A 100 12.30 15.96 4.30
C ASP A 100 11.43 14.93 5.05
N GLY A 101 10.14 15.14 5.07
CA GLY A 101 9.18 14.27 5.73
C GLY A 101 7.77 14.80 5.62
N VAL A 102 6.89 14.17 6.36
CA VAL A 102 5.48 14.55 6.43
C VAL A 102 4.99 14.47 7.87
N ARG A 103 4.12 15.38 8.24
CA ARG A 103 3.40 15.39 9.50
C ARG A 103 1.91 15.24 9.24
N LEU A 104 1.31 14.25 9.89
CA LEU A 104 -0.13 14.04 9.92
C LEU A 104 -0.65 14.44 11.30
N THR A 105 -1.67 15.28 11.33
CA THR A 105 -2.42 15.62 12.55
C THR A 105 -3.74 14.90 12.54
N LEU A 106 -4.03 14.20 13.63
CA LEU A 106 -5.24 13.41 13.79
C LEU A 106 -6.03 13.93 15.02
N GLU A 107 -7.33 14.09 14.84
CA GLU A 107 -8.26 14.46 15.91
C GLU A 107 -9.47 13.55 15.88
N ARG A 108 -9.65 12.78 16.94
CA ARG A 108 -10.76 11.85 17.10
C ARG A 108 -10.95 10.90 15.91
N GLY A 109 -9.83 10.44 15.33
CA GLY A 109 -9.84 9.52 14.19
C GLY A 109 -9.95 10.18 12.81
N ALA A 110 -10.10 11.49 12.75
CA ALA A 110 -10.07 12.25 11.51
C ALA A 110 -8.66 12.83 11.26
N VAL A 111 -8.23 12.89 10.01
CA VAL A 111 -6.97 13.55 9.61
C VAL A 111 -7.28 15.03 9.35
N THR A 112 -6.91 15.88 10.30
CA THR A 112 -7.18 17.33 10.24
C THR A 112 -6.08 18.12 9.57
N GLY A 113 -4.91 17.53 9.39
CA GLY A 113 -3.79 18.18 8.71
C GLY A 113 -2.80 17.19 8.13
N VAL A 114 -2.32 17.49 6.94
CA VAL A 114 -1.18 16.82 6.31
C VAL A 114 -0.26 17.90 5.77
N GLU A 115 0.96 17.98 6.29
CA GLU A 115 1.90 19.02 5.92
C GLU A 115 3.30 18.46 5.66
N ALA A 116 4.03 19.09 4.75
CA ALA A 116 5.43 18.81 4.57
C ALA A 116 6.18 19.17 5.87
N TRP A 117 7.05 18.29 6.29
CA TRP A 117 7.86 18.46 7.49
C TRP A 117 9.34 18.34 7.16
N ARG A 118 10.18 19.11 7.83
CA ARG A 118 11.63 19.00 7.68
C ARG A 118 12.27 18.75 9.02
N PRO A 119 13.20 17.78 9.11
CA PRO A 119 13.97 17.55 10.33
C PRO A 119 14.81 18.79 10.65
N ASP A 120 14.88 19.12 11.94
CA ASP A 120 15.82 20.12 12.42
C ASP A 120 17.22 19.50 12.49
N ILE A 121 18.04 19.79 11.49
CA ILE A 121 19.42 19.28 11.37
C ILE A 121 20.36 19.78 12.48
N THR A 122 19.95 20.78 13.24
CA THR A 122 20.74 21.29 14.39
C THR A 122 20.67 20.34 15.59
N VAL A 123 19.69 19.45 15.62
CA VAL A 123 19.58 18.40 16.63
C VAL A 123 20.63 17.33 16.35
N ARG A 124 21.88 17.58 16.76
CA ARG A 124 22.99 16.61 16.68
C ARG A 124 22.62 15.31 17.41
N GLY A 125 22.91 14.22 16.76
CA GLY A 125 22.74 12.87 17.30
C GLY A 125 21.42 12.26 16.86
N LEU A 126 21.44 11.68 15.65
CA LEU A 126 20.57 10.58 15.31
C LEU A 126 20.97 9.41 16.23
N GLU A 127 20.56 9.46 17.48
CA GLU A 127 20.63 8.28 18.34
C GLU A 127 19.59 7.30 17.81
N PHE A 128 20.02 6.52 16.83
CA PHE A 128 19.22 5.42 16.30
C PHE A 128 18.84 4.49 17.46
N GLY A 129 17.57 4.16 17.55
CA GLY A 129 17.07 3.15 18.47
C GLY A 129 16.67 3.61 19.87
N ARG A 130 16.80 4.91 20.26
CA ARG A 130 16.28 5.37 21.54
C ARG A 130 14.88 5.99 21.40
N PRO A 131 13.92 5.63 22.28
CA PRO A 131 12.65 6.32 22.37
C PRO A 131 12.90 7.82 22.64
N SER A 132 12.38 8.68 21.80
CA SER A 132 12.46 10.12 22.01
C SER A 132 11.09 10.74 21.83
N ARG A 133 10.66 11.53 22.80
CA ARG A 133 9.45 12.35 22.73
C ARG A 133 9.74 13.78 22.25
N ASP A 134 10.95 14.06 21.79
CA ASP A 134 11.29 15.38 21.24
C ASP A 134 10.44 15.62 19.96
N PRO A 135 9.55 16.64 19.96
CA PRO A 135 8.68 16.93 18.83
C PRO A 135 9.44 17.37 17.56
N ARG A 136 10.73 17.70 17.69
CA ARG A 136 11.61 18.03 16.57
C ARG A 136 12.16 16.79 15.86
N ARG A 137 11.95 15.61 16.42
CA ARG A 137 12.38 14.33 15.85
C ARG A 137 11.18 13.61 15.27
N PRO A 138 11.33 12.95 14.10
CA PRO A 138 10.25 12.15 13.54
C PRO A 138 9.97 10.92 14.43
N LEU A 139 8.70 10.51 14.49
CA LEU A 139 8.29 9.30 15.20
C LEU A 139 8.68 8.03 14.44
N ALA A 140 8.81 8.12 13.13
CA ALA A 140 9.34 7.07 12.30
C ALA A 140 10.27 7.65 11.22
N MET A 141 11.34 6.92 10.94
CA MET A 141 12.31 7.23 9.89
C MET A 141 12.25 6.14 8.81
N PHE A 142 12.26 6.56 7.57
CA PHE A 142 12.33 5.70 6.41
C PHE A 142 13.44 6.15 5.48
N PRO A 143 14.30 5.23 5.02
CA PRO A 143 15.23 5.53 3.93
C PRO A 143 14.48 6.03 2.70
N ASP A 144 15.18 6.74 1.81
CA ASP A 144 14.60 7.26 0.58
C ASP A 144 13.75 6.20 -0.15
N ARG A 145 12.50 6.56 -0.45
CA ARG A 145 11.49 5.72 -1.12
C ARG A 145 11.03 4.47 -0.37
N THR A 146 11.62 4.13 0.77
CA THR A 146 11.20 2.96 1.56
C THR A 146 9.77 3.14 2.08
N PHE A 147 9.41 4.36 2.45
CA PHE A 147 8.04 4.67 2.85
C PHE A 147 7.00 4.34 1.76
N LEU A 148 7.35 4.47 0.48
CA LEU A 148 6.42 4.14 -0.60
C LEU A 148 6.04 2.65 -0.61
N GLN A 149 6.95 1.76 -0.19
CA GLN A 149 6.65 0.34 -0.07
C GLN A 149 5.60 0.07 1.03
N LEU A 150 5.65 0.83 2.14
CA LEU A 150 4.64 0.79 3.18
C LEU A 150 3.33 1.44 2.71
N LEU A 151 3.40 2.63 2.14
CA LEU A 151 2.27 3.43 1.67
C LEU A 151 1.36 2.66 0.70
N PHE A 152 1.98 1.94 -0.24
CA PHE A 152 1.28 1.12 -1.23
C PHE A 152 1.01 -0.32 -0.76
N GLY A 153 1.34 -0.66 0.49
CA GLY A 153 1.07 -1.97 1.07
C GLY A 153 1.92 -3.11 0.53
N PHE A 154 2.96 -2.82 -0.24
CA PHE A 154 3.85 -3.84 -0.81
C PHE A 154 4.63 -4.59 0.28
N ARG A 155 5.08 -3.87 1.31
CA ARG A 155 5.74 -4.45 2.48
C ARG A 155 5.12 -3.94 3.77
N GLY A 156 5.07 -4.82 4.77
CA GLY A 156 4.69 -4.45 6.13
C GLY A 156 5.82 -3.73 6.86
N LEU A 157 5.48 -3.05 7.95
CA LEU A 157 6.44 -2.28 8.73
C LEU A 157 7.58 -3.13 9.27
N GLU A 158 7.31 -4.33 9.80
CA GLU A 158 8.32 -5.24 10.35
C GLU A 158 9.28 -5.75 9.26
N GLU A 159 8.77 -6.00 8.05
CA GLU A 159 9.61 -6.37 6.92
C GLU A 159 10.59 -5.25 6.57
N LEU A 160 10.10 -4.00 6.57
CA LEU A 160 10.95 -2.84 6.28
C LEU A 160 12.03 -2.62 7.34
N GLU A 161 11.70 -2.74 8.62
CA GLU A 161 12.65 -2.63 9.72
C GLU A 161 13.71 -3.76 9.70
N THR A 162 13.33 -4.95 9.23
CA THR A 162 14.27 -6.06 9.07
C THR A 162 15.20 -5.88 7.87
N MET A 163 14.70 -5.30 6.78
CA MET A 163 15.45 -5.16 5.53
C MET A 163 16.32 -3.90 5.50
N PHE A 164 15.91 -2.84 6.18
CA PHE A 164 16.54 -1.53 6.14
C PHE A 164 16.88 -1.07 7.55
N VAL A 165 18.15 -1.06 7.89
CA VAL A 165 18.65 -0.66 9.22
C VAL A 165 18.21 0.75 9.62
N ASP A 166 18.04 1.64 8.64
CA ASP A 166 17.64 3.02 8.84
C ASP A 166 16.11 3.19 8.90
N CYS A 167 15.35 2.11 8.72
CA CYS A 167 13.90 2.11 8.96
C CYS A 167 13.66 1.89 10.45
N VAL A 168 13.29 2.95 11.15
CA VAL A 168 13.18 2.93 12.62
C VAL A 168 11.87 3.57 13.06
N VAL A 169 11.12 2.88 13.92
CA VAL A 169 9.95 3.44 14.61
C VAL A 169 10.26 3.61 16.08
N ARG A 170 10.08 4.81 16.61
CA ARG A 170 10.55 5.21 17.93
C ARG A 170 9.61 4.86 19.09
N THR A 171 8.33 4.70 18.81
CA THR A 171 7.32 4.44 19.86
C THR A 171 6.37 3.32 19.43
N ASN A 172 5.88 2.55 20.40
CA ASN A 172 4.87 1.52 20.11
C ASN A 172 3.58 2.13 19.60
N GLU A 173 3.21 3.33 20.06
CA GLU A 173 2.04 4.06 19.59
C GLU A 173 2.15 4.37 18.09
N ALA A 174 3.29 4.92 17.67
CA ALA A 174 3.54 5.17 16.24
C ALA A 174 3.54 3.88 15.42
N ARG A 175 4.04 2.78 15.95
CA ARG A 175 4.03 1.45 15.30
C ARG A 175 2.61 0.97 15.07
N VAL A 176 1.77 0.99 16.10
CA VAL A 176 0.37 0.57 15.98
C VAL A 176 -0.38 1.45 14.99
N LEU A 177 -0.15 2.76 15.05
CA LEU A 177 -0.77 3.73 14.16
C LEU A 177 -0.34 3.53 12.69
N LEU A 178 0.95 3.30 12.44
CA LEU A 178 1.47 3.02 11.09
C LEU A 178 0.88 1.74 10.50
N ASN A 179 0.80 0.67 11.29
CA ASN A 179 0.18 -0.58 10.84
C ASN A 179 -1.32 -0.43 10.58
N ALA A 180 -2.00 0.44 11.33
CA ALA A 180 -3.42 0.73 11.09
C ALA A 180 -3.64 1.54 9.81
N LEU A 181 -2.82 2.57 9.58
CA LEU A 181 -2.93 3.45 8.42
C LEU A 181 -2.44 2.79 7.12
N PHE A 182 -1.33 2.03 7.21
CA PHE A 182 -0.62 1.46 6.08
C PHE A 182 -0.43 -0.06 6.22
N PRO A 183 -1.52 -0.85 6.31
CA PRO A 183 -1.40 -2.30 6.41
C PRO A 183 -0.83 -2.90 5.13
N LYS A 184 -0.05 -3.97 5.26
CA LYS A 184 0.36 -4.78 4.11
C LYS A 184 -0.89 -5.30 3.40
N ARG A 185 -0.95 -5.08 2.09
CA ARG A 185 -2.03 -5.54 1.22
C ARG A 185 -1.48 -5.88 -0.15
N PRO A 186 -2.07 -6.82 -0.86
CA PRO A 186 -1.74 -7.03 -2.26
C PRO A 186 -1.99 -5.71 -3.02
N SER A 187 -0.97 -5.27 -3.73
CA SER A 187 -1.02 -4.06 -4.56
C SER A 187 -1.06 -4.48 -6.01
N ASP A 188 -2.12 -4.04 -6.69
CA ASP A 188 -2.28 -4.27 -8.11
C ASP A 188 -2.25 -2.92 -8.82
N VAL A 189 -1.11 -2.61 -9.42
CA VAL A 189 -0.90 -1.35 -10.14
C VAL A 189 -0.94 -1.65 -11.63
N TRP A 190 -1.92 -1.10 -12.33
CA TRP A 190 -2.09 -1.25 -13.76
C TRP A 190 -1.67 0.02 -14.48
N PRO A 191 -0.90 -0.07 -15.58
CA PRO A 191 -0.66 1.08 -16.42
C PRO A 191 -1.98 1.53 -17.04
N VAL A 192 -2.25 2.81 -16.97
CA VAL A 192 -3.33 3.43 -17.76
C VAL A 192 -2.77 3.59 -19.17
N LEU A 193 -3.29 2.80 -20.11
CA LEU A 193 -2.97 2.85 -21.54
C LEU A 193 -3.85 3.87 -22.24
#